data_75e72945269fe99e337434fd9ce89ade
#
_entry.id   75e72945269fe99e337434fd9ce89ade
#
_cell.length_a   1.000
_cell.length_b   1.000
_cell.length_c   1.000
_cell.angle_alpha   90.00
_cell.angle_beta   90.00
_cell.angle_gamma   90.00
#
_symmetry.space_group_name_H-M   'P 1'
#
loop_
_entity.id
_entity.type
_entity.pdbx_description
1 polymer ?
#
loop_
_entity_poly.entity_id
_entity_poly.type
_entity_poly.pdbx_seq_one_letter_code
_entity_poly.pdbx_strand_id
1 'polypeptide(L)'
;MQADKLSIRTGVAVVAALFTATLTVDAVAQAGRATAKRAEQKPAAAQKAAIPPLGPLPPVPVPADNPMSPEKVELGKMLFFDSRLGGDASSPCVVCHQPGKGWGDGDEISRGYPGTQHWRNSQTVLNSAYYNKLFWEGSVTSLEGQAPAAAEGNVAGNGDPSLMEMRLRFIPEYVAAFRKVFGIEQPRMTQAYQAIAAFQRTLVSDAKQVPFDRYAMGDGKALNESQMRGMQLYNGKAGCILCHNGPLASDQKFHALGVPDNEAFKTSPLAQITHRWQQYQKGVPEANYRDAPLDRGLYYVTKNPKDIGKFRTPSLRELKYTAPYMHTGVFYTLEEVVDFYDRGGGDTPNKSPLVKPLALSAQEKKDLAAFLEALSMDKPLLMDAPPLPAYQPLRR
;
A
#
# COMPACT_ATOMS: atom_id res chain seq x y z
N MET A 1 -28.38 -6.17 64.45
CA MET A 1 -27.42 -7.02 65.18
C MET A 1 -26.16 -7.02 64.37
N GLN A 2 -25.27 -6.16 64.77
CA GLN A 2 -23.86 -6.29 65.16
C GLN A 2 -23.02 -7.02 64.13
N ALA A 3 -22.26 -6.34 63.26
CA ALA A 3 -20.92 -5.82 63.38
C ALA A 3 -19.88 -6.83 63.93
N ASP A 4 -18.98 -7.26 63.11
CA ASP A 4 -17.62 -7.48 63.59
C ASP A 4 -16.56 -7.15 62.49
N LYS A 5 -15.72 -6.22 62.88
CA LYS A 5 -14.51 -5.77 62.16
C LYS A 5 -13.35 -6.69 62.53
N LEU A 6 -12.67 -7.25 61.56
CA LEU A 6 -11.34 -7.82 61.82
C LEU A 6 -10.29 -7.09 61.04
N SER A 7 -9.49 -6.32 61.75
CA SER A 7 -8.29 -5.60 61.27
C SER A 7 -7.09 -6.54 61.41
N ILE A 8 -6.37 -6.78 60.32
CA ILE A 8 -5.03 -7.37 60.38
C ILE A 8 -4.03 -6.34 59.81
N ARG A 9 -3.26 -5.77 60.74
CA ARG A 9 -2.06 -5.00 60.44
C ARG A 9 -0.90 -6.01 60.32
N THR A 10 -0.22 -6.05 59.19
CA THR A 10 1.13 -6.63 59.10
C THR A 10 2.06 -5.56 58.53
N GLY A 11 2.98 -5.12 59.40
CA GLY A 11 4.04 -4.18 59.04
C GLY A 11 5.14 -4.90 58.28
N VAL A 12 5.63 -4.25 57.22
CA VAL A 12 6.87 -4.64 56.53
C VAL A 12 7.92 -3.60 56.86
N ALA A 13 8.95 -4.05 57.58
CA ALA A 13 10.14 -3.24 57.89
C ALA A 13 11.02 -3.13 56.63
N VAL A 14 11.30 -1.89 56.24
CA VAL A 14 12.30 -1.59 55.21
C VAL A 14 13.65 -1.39 55.89
N VAL A 15 14.60 -2.29 55.63
CA VAL A 15 16.00 -2.11 56.01
C VAL A 15 16.71 -1.35 54.86
N ALA A 16 17.06 -0.09 55.16
CA ALA A 16 17.93 0.71 54.31
C ALA A 16 19.39 0.46 54.71
N ALA A 17 20.15 -0.16 53.82
CA ALA A 17 21.60 -0.26 53.94
C ALA A 17 22.27 0.91 53.19
N LEU A 18 22.80 1.87 53.94
CA LEU A 18 23.65 2.94 53.44
C LEU A 18 25.08 2.41 53.25
N PHE A 19 25.54 2.32 52.01
CA PHE A 19 26.97 2.21 51.71
C PHE A 19 27.51 3.60 51.36
N THR A 20 28.27 4.18 52.27
CA THR A 20 29.12 5.34 52.07
C THR A 20 30.43 4.88 51.45
N ALA A 21 30.70 5.19 50.22
CA ALA A 21 32.04 5.10 49.62
C ALA A 21 32.61 6.52 49.47
N THR A 22 33.52 6.88 50.34
CA THR A 22 34.40 8.03 50.20
C THR A 22 35.48 7.71 49.17
N LEU A 23 35.47 8.38 48.05
CA LEU A 23 36.59 8.41 47.11
C LEU A 23 37.24 9.80 47.13
N THR A 24 38.51 9.76 47.47
CA THR A 24 39.47 10.86 47.57
C THR A 24 39.67 11.53 46.22
N VAL A 25 39.53 12.84 46.21
CA VAL A 25 39.95 13.74 45.11
C VAL A 25 41.43 14.05 45.37
N ASP A 26 42.31 13.53 44.52
CA ASP A 26 43.61 14.16 44.21
C ASP A 26 44.25 13.45 43.00
N ALA A 27 44.64 14.26 42.05
CA ALA A 27 45.52 14.00 40.90
C ALA A 27 44.83 14.07 39.49
N VAL A 28 44.52 15.28 39.04
CA VAL A 28 44.62 15.63 37.60
C VAL A 28 45.03 17.12 37.49
N ALA A 29 46.30 17.35 37.53
CA ALA A 29 46.85 18.58 36.96
C ALA A 29 48.02 18.17 36.06
N GLN A 30 47.94 18.57 34.79
CA GLN A 30 48.93 18.50 33.74
C GLN A 30 48.70 17.42 32.65
N ALA A 31 47.90 17.77 31.67
CA ALA A 31 48.09 17.29 30.30
C ALA A 31 47.79 18.45 29.33
N GLY A 32 48.78 18.75 28.54
CA GLY A 32 48.95 19.97 27.75
C GLY A 32 47.84 20.28 26.76
N ARG A 33 47.68 21.56 26.54
CA ARG A 33 46.93 22.15 25.43
C ARG A 33 47.60 21.79 24.10
N ALA A 34 47.06 20.78 23.42
CA ALA A 34 47.23 20.58 21.99
C ALA A 34 45.95 21.06 21.27
N THR A 35 45.96 22.30 20.82
CA THR A 35 44.93 22.84 19.93
C THR A 35 45.05 22.16 18.56
N ALA A 36 44.40 21.01 18.40
CA ALA A 36 44.18 20.45 17.07
C ALA A 36 43.13 21.34 16.36
N LYS A 37 43.53 22.12 15.37
CA LYS A 37 42.67 22.77 14.38
C LYS A 37 41.88 21.65 13.68
N ARG A 38 40.65 21.45 14.08
CA ARG A 38 39.68 20.63 13.36
C ARG A 38 39.42 21.37 12.04
N ALA A 39 40.00 20.86 10.93
CA ALA A 39 39.66 21.35 9.62
C ALA A 39 38.13 21.17 9.43
N GLU A 40 37.41 22.26 9.24
CA GLU A 40 36.03 22.23 8.78
C GLU A 40 36.00 21.57 7.39
N GLN A 41 35.71 20.27 7.37
CA GLN A 41 35.29 19.61 6.14
C GLN A 41 33.95 20.24 5.74
N LYS A 42 33.97 21.10 4.73
CA LYS A 42 32.76 21.50 4.00
C LYS A 42 31.98 20.20 3.68
N PRO A 43 30.68 20.14 4.01
CA PRO A 43 29.87 18.98 3.60
C PRO A 43 29.97 18.88 2.08
N ALA A 44 30.42 17.72 1.60
CA ALA A 44 30.42 17.43 0.18
C ALA A 44 29.02 17.71 -0.35
N ALA A 45 28.91 18.53 -1.37
CA ALA A 45 27.63 18.82 -2.02
C ALA A 45 27.00 17.47 -2.39
N ALA A 46 25.86 17.17 -1.78
CA ALA A 46 25.13 15.94 -2.09
C ALA A 46 24.88 15.91 -3.60
N GLN A 47 25.59 15.04 -4.30
CA GLN A 47 25.33 14.79 -5.71
C GLN A 47 23.83 14.46 -5.82
N LYS A 48 23.08 15.27 -6.59
CA LYS A 48 21.69 14.92 -6.92
C LYS A 48 21.72 13.52 -7.53
N ALA A 49 21.18 12.54 -6.84
CA ALA A 49 21.06 11.20 -7.37
C ALA A 49 20.35 11.27 -8.73
N ALA A 50 20.92 10.61 -9.72
CA ALA A 50 20.31 10.56 -11.05
C ALA A 50 18.90 9.95 -10.95
N ILE A 51 17.94 10.53 -11.68
CA ILE A 51 16.57 10.00 -11.74
C ILE A 51 16.63 8.65 -12.46
N PRO A 52 16.19 7.55 -11.86
CA PRO A 52 16.16 6.25 -12.52
C PRO A 52 15.26 6.30 -13.77
N PRO A 53 15.72 5.79 -14.93
CA PRO A 53 14.90 5.75 -16.13
C PRO A 53 13.75 4.76 -15.98
N LEU A 54 12.66 4.95 -16.76
CA LEU A 54 11.67 3.91 -16.98
C LEU A 54 12.31 2.70 -17.67
N GLY A 55 11.74 1.53 -17.49
CA GLY A 55 12.24 0.30 -18.14
C GLY A 55 11.41 -0.93 -17.73
N PRO A 56 11.73 -2.10 -18.28
CA PRO A 56 11.11 -3.35 -17.89
C PRO A 56 11.24 -3.62 -16.38
N LEU A 57 10.24 -4.28 -15.81
CA LEU A 57 10.29 -4.70 -14.42
C LEU A 57 11.42 -5.73 -14.21
N PRO A 58 12.20 -5.63 -13.13
CA PRO A 58 13.19 -6.64 -12.78
C PRO A 58 12.51 -7.95 -12.35
N PRO A 59 13.25 -9.03 -12.10
CA PRO A 59 12.70 -10.23 -11.48
C PRO A 59 11.91 -9.90 -10.21
N VAL A 60 10.79 -10.61 -10.01
CA VAL A 60 9.90 -10.36 -8.86
C VAL A 60 10.65 -10.60 -7.55
N PRO A 61 10.62 -9.64 -6.62
CA PRO A 61 11.26 -9.81 -5.32
C PRO A 61 10.53 -10.89 -4.49
N VAL A 62 11.28 -11.87 -4.03
CA VAL A 62 10.77 -12.97 -3.18
C VAL A 62 11.50 -12.90 -1.84
N PRO A 63 10.78 -12.69 -0.71
CA PRO A 63 11.40 -12.68 0.60
C PRO A 63 11.85 -14.09 1.02
N ALA A 64 12.96 -14.14 1.75
CA ALA A 64 13.56 -15.42 2.15
C ALA A 64 12.66 -16.24 3.11
N ASP A 65 11.82 -15.58 3.90
CA ASP A 65 10.89 -16.16 4.85
C ASP A 65 9.56 -16.60 4.22
N ASN A 66 9.35 -16.29 2.93
CA ASN A 66 8.19 -16.77 2.16
C ASN A 66 8.60 -17.16 0.73
N PRO A 67 9.40 -18.21 0.55
CA PRO A 67 9.80 -18.69 -0.78
C PRO A 67 8.61 -19.16 -1.61
N MET A 68 8.69 -18.96 -2.91
CA MET A 68 7.67 -19.36 -3.88
C MET A 68 7.70 -20.87 -4.15
N SER A 69 6.52 -21.47 -4.33
CA SER A 69 6.36 -22.76 -4.99
C SER A 69 5.05 -22.79 -5.78
N PRO A 70 4.94 -23.61 -6.83
CA PRO A 70 3.70 -23.74 -7.60
C PRO A 70 2.49 -24.07 -6.70
N GLU A 71 2.65 -25.01 -5.77
CA GLU A 71 1.58 -25.40 -4.86
C GLU A 71 1.15 -24.28 -3.91
N LYS A 72 2.10 -23.47 -3.45
CA LYS A 72 1.79 -22.29 -2.61
C LYS A 72 1.04 -21.22 -3.42
N VAL A 73 1.40 -20.99 -4.66
CA VAL A 73 0.71 -20.07 -5.57
C VAL A 73 -0.72 -20.52 -5.80
N GLU A 74 -0.94 -21.81 -6.11
CA GLU A 74 -2.29 -22.34 -6.31
C GLU A 74 -3.14 -22.26 -5.04
N LEU A 75 -2.60 -22.60 -3.88
CA LEU A 75 -3.29 -22.40 -2.62
C LEU A 75 -3.64 -20.92 -2.40
N GLY A 76 -2.69 -20.01 -2.67
CA GLY A 76 -2.90 -18.57 -2.56
C GLY A 76 -3.98 -18.05 -3.52
N LYS A 77 -4.02 -18.58 -4.75
CA LYS A 77 -5.07 -18.28 -5.73
C LYS A 77 -6.44 -18.71 -5.19
N MET A 78 -6.59 -19.96 -4.72
CA MET A 78 -7.86 -20.40 -4.14
C MET A 78 -8.29 -19.50 -2.99
N LEU A 79 -7.39 -19.17 -2.05
CA LEU A 79 -7.69 -18.34 -0.89
C LEU A 79 -8.05 -16.91 -1.28
N PHE A 80 -7.45 -16.33 -2.31
CA PHE A 80 -7.76 -15.00 -2.81
C PHE A 80 -9.19 -14.88 -3.37
N PHE A 81 -9.70 -15.97 -3.96
CA PHE A 81 -11.06 -16.04 -4.51
C PHE A 81 -12.09 -16.55 -3.49
N ASP A 82 -11.67 -17.03 -2.32
CA ASP A 82 -12.55 -17.69 -1.36
C ASP A 82 -13.19 -16.72 -0.38
N SER A 83 -14.50 -16.63 -0.42
CA SER A 83 -15.29 -15.75 0.45
C SER A 83 -15.20 -16.11 1.93
N ARG A 84 -14.80 -17.34 2.28
CA ARG A 84 -14.62 -17.80 3.67
C ARG A 84 -13.56 -17.04 4.46
N LEU A 85 -12.72 -16.26 3.75
CA LEU A 85 -11.72 -15.36 4.34
C LEU A 85 -12.25 -13.94 4.63
N GLY A 86 -13.55 -13.73 4.59
CA GLY A 86 -14.22 -12.50 5.02
C GLY A 86 -15.07 -12.70 6.27
N GLY A 87 -15.58 -11.62 6.86
CA GLY A 87 -16.33 -11.63 8.11
C GLY A 87 -17.53 -12.57 8.09
N ASP A 88 -18.48 -12.35 7.19
CA ASP A 88 -19.68 -13.19 6.98
C ASP A 88 -19.54 -14.17 5.81
N ALA A 89 -18.33 -14.38 5.31
CA ALA A 89 -18.04 -15.18 4.12
C ALA A 89 -18.64 -14.62 2.82
N SER A 90 -18.75 -13.29 2.68
CA SER A 90 -19.26 -12.62 1.47
C SER A 90 -18.21 -11.78 0.72
N SER A 91 -17.07 -11.45 1.36
CA SER A 91 -16.12 -10.48 0.86
C SER A 91 -14.71 -11.08 0.63
N PRO A 92 -14.51 -11.91 -0.43
CA PRO A 92 -13.18 -12.37 -0.82
C PRO A 92 -12.34 -11.22 -1.39
N CYS A 93 -11.03 -11.38 -1.47
CA CYS A 93 -10.13 -10.36 -2.04
C CYS A 93 -10.54 -9.95 -3.47
N VAL A 94 -11.02 -10.91 -4.26
CA VAL A 94 -11.46 -10.68 -5.65
C VAL A 94 -12.67 -9.74 -5.77
N VAL A 95 -13.43 -9.47 -4.72
CA VAL A 95 -14.53 -8.49 -4.77
C VAL A 95 -14.00 -7.09 -5.09
N CYS A 96 -12.87 -6.71 -4.47
CA CYS A 96 -12.21 -5.43 -4.70
C CYS A 96 -11.08 -5.50 -5.74
N HIS A 97 -10.66 -6.71 -6.15
CA HIS A 97 -9.53 -6.92 -7.04
C HIS A 97 -9.89 -7.87 -8.19
N GLN A 98 -10.81 -7.42 -9.05
CA GLN A 98 -11.41 -8.22 -10.14
C GLN A 98 -10.46 -8.30 -11.35
N PRO A 99 -10.14 -9.51 -11.87
CA PRO A 99 -9.28 -9.66 -13.04
C PRO A 99 -9.77 -8.87 -14.26
N GLY A 100 -11.08 -8.85 -14.50
CA GLY A 100 -11.70 -8.13 -15.63
C GLY A 100 -11.70 -6.60 -15.49
N LYS A 101 -11.27 -6.07 -14.35
CA LYS A 101 -11.18 -4.63 -14.06
C LYS A 101 -9.76 -4.21 -13.70
N GLY A 102 -8.76 -4.81 -14.34
CA GLY A 102 -7.36 -4.50 -14.09
C GLY A 102 -6.91 -4.83 -12.67
N TRP A 103 -7.57 -5.80 -12.01
CA TRP A 103 -7.28 -6.20 -10.62
C TRP A 103 -7.52 -5.07 -9.59
N GLY A 104 -8.39 -4.13 -9.91
CA GLY A 104 -9.13 -3.24 -9.03
C GLY A 104 -10.61 -3.62 -9.03
N ASP A 105 -11.51 -2.74 -8.56
CA ASP A 105 -12.97 -2.99 -8.59
C ASP A 105 -13.71 -2.15 -9.65
N GLY A 106 -13.04 -1.14 -10.20
CA GLY A 106 -13.60 -0.23 -11.21
C GLY A 106 -14.62 0.76 -10.63
N ASP A 107 -14.77 0.81 -9.32
CA ASP A 107 -15.62 1.78 -8.62
C ASP A 107 -14.80 3.00 -8.19
N GLU A 108 -15.41 4.17 -8.08
CA GLU A 108 -14.73 5.37 -7.56
C GLU A 108 -14.20 5.11 -6.14
N ILE A 109 -15.05 4.59 -5.30
CA ILE A 109 -14.74 4.20 -3.92
C ILE A 109 -15.22 2.77 -3.71
N SER A 110 -14.31 1.94 -3.24
CA SER A 110 -14.58 0.51 -3.00
C SER A 110 -15.71 0.27 -2.02
N ARG A 111 -16.37 -0.86 -2.18
CA ARG A 111 -17.34 -1.39 -1.23
C ARG A 111 -16.80 -2.68 -0.65
N GLY A 112 -16.56 -2.66 0.66
CA GLY A 112 -16.12 -3.83 1.40
C GLY A 112 -17.25 -4.47 2.19
N TYR A 113 -16.91 -5.13 3.28
CA TYR A 113 -17.86 -5.76 4.20
C TYR A 113 -18.63 -4.71 5.03
N PRO A 114 -19.89 -4.90 5.28
CA PRO A 114 -20.92 -5.73 4.63
C PRO A 114 -21.60 -4.96 3.46
N GLY A 115 -20.87 -4.51 2.47
CA GLY A 115 -21.31 -3.58 1.43
C GLY A 115 -21.11 -2.12 1.82
N THR A 116 -20.43 -1.87 2.93
CA THR A 116 -20.10 -0.53 3.43
C THR A 116 -19.13 0.17 2.48
N GLN A 117 -19.44 1.42 2.17
CA GLN A 117 -18.56 2.26 1.36
C GLN A 117 -17.26 2.56 2.11
N HIS A 118 -16.14 2.32 1.44
CA HIS A 118 -14.81 2.76 1.86
C HIS A 118 -14.67 4.28 1.62
N TRP A 119 -13.49 4.84 1.84
CA TRP A 119 -13.16 6.25 1.57
C TRP A 119 -12.11 6.42 0.47
N ARG A 120 -11.65 5.32 -0.13
CA ARG A 120 -10.64 5.32 -1.19
C ARG A 120 -10.99 4.35 -2.29
N ASN A 121 -10.46 4.64 -3.46
CA ASN A 121 -10.44 3.74 -4.60
C ASN A 121 -9.57 2.51 -4.31
N SER A 122 -9.97 1.35 -4.84
CA SER A 122 -9.21 0.11 -4.77
C SER A 122 -8.02 0.14 -5.74
N GLN A 123 -6.82 0.10 -5.18
CA GLN A 123 -5.62 -0.01 -6.01
C GLN A 123 -5.57 -1.38 -6.70
N THR A 124 -5.10 -1.40 -7.95
CA THR A 124 -4.76 -2.67 -8.59
C THR A 124 -3.72 -3.45 -7.77
N VAL A 125 -3.85 -4.76 -7.72
CA VAL A 125 -2.81 -5.66 -7.18
C VAL A 125 -1.76 -6.06 -8.21
N LEU A 126 -1.92 -5.66 -9.49
CA LEU A 126 -0.89 -5.84 -10.50
C LEU A 126 0.40 -5.14 -10.07
N ASN A 127 1.51 -5.84 -10.20
CA ASN A 127 2.84 -5.34 -9.86
C ASN A 127 3.01 -4.95 -8.38
N SER A 128 2.08 -5.33 -7.48
CA SER A 128 2.12 -4.97 -6.06
C SER A 128 3.36 -5.50 -5.34
N ALA A 129 3.98 -6.59 -5.84
CA ALA A 129 5.20 -7.18 -5.29
C ALA A 129 6.43 -6.24 -5.32
N TYR A 130 6.43 -5.21 -6.16
CA TYR A 130 7.55 -4.27 -6.30
C TYR A 130 7.46 -3.06 -5.38
N TYR A 131 6.35 -2.91 -4.64
CA TYR A 131 6.23 -1.82 -3.69
C TYR A 131 6.94 -2.15 -2.37
N ASN A 132 7.66 -1.15 -1.84
CA ASN A 132 8.24 -1.19 -0.49
C ASN A 132 7.28 -0.67 0.59
N LYS A 133 6.15 -0.08 0.16
CA LYS A 133 5.04 0.38 1.01
C LYS A 133 3.73 0.16 0.26
N LEU A 134 2.74 -0.37 0.94
CA LEU A 134 1.42 -0.72 0.41
C LEU A 134 0.35 0.15 1.05
N PHE A 135 -0.85 0.14 0.47
CA PHE A 135 -1.91 1.12 0.66
C PHE A 135 -1.52 2.53 0.18
N TRP A 136 -2.51 3.40 0.04
CA TRP A 136 -2.31 4.77 -0.41
C TRP A 136 -1.47 5.60 0.56
N GLU A 137 -1.59 5.35 1.88
CA GLU A 137 -0.83 6.01 2.93
C GLU A 137 0.46 5.28 3.32
N GLY A 138 0.76 4.14 2.73
CA GLY A 138 2.00 3.41 2.96
C GLY A 138 2.12 2.78 4.35
N SER A 139 1.00 2.37 4.95
CA SER A 139 0.95 1.84 6.31
C SER A 139 1.54 0.43 6.48
N VAL A 140 1.79 -0.28 5.39
CA VAL A 140 2.32 -1.66 5.38
C VAL A 140 3.50 -1.78 4.42
N THR A 141 4.44 -2.67 4.73
CA THR A 141 5.73 -2.78 4.02
C THR A 141 5.96 -4.10 3.28
N SER A 142 5.00 -5.03 3.33
CA SER A 142 5.08 -6.32 2.63
C SER A 142 3.69 -6.84 2.25
N LEU A 143 3.62 -7.73 1.26
CA LEU A 143 2.37 -8.39 0.89
C LEU A 143 1.84 -9.29 2.02
N GLU A 144 2.73 -9.93 2.78
CA GLU A 144 2.39 -10.74 3.93
C GLU A 144 1.71 -9.93 5.05
N GLY A 145 2.14 -8.67 5.23
CA GLY A 145 1.51 -7.75 6.18
C GLY A 145 0.26 -7.07 5.62
N GLN A 146 0.16 -6.94 4.29
CA GLN A 146 -1.01 -6.32 3.65
C GLN A 146 -2.23 -7.26 3.66
N ALA A 147 -2.03 -8.56 3.45
CA ALA A 147 -3.11 -9.53 3.40
C ALA A 147 -3.96 -9.55 4.71
N PRO A 148 -3.37 -9.66 5.92
CA PRO A 148 -4.16 -9.55 7.15
C PRO A 148 -4.80 -8.17 7.32
N ALA A 149 -4.06 -7.07 7.01
CA ALA A 149 -4.61 -5.73 7.16
C ALA A 149 -5.85 -5.47 6.28
N ALA A 150 -5.96 -6.14 5.14
CA ALA A 150 -7.14 -6.10 4.28
C ALA A 150 -8.22 -7.09 4.74
N ALA A 151 -7.86 -8.36 4.98
CA ALA A 151 -8.82 -9.40 5.33
C ALA A 151 -9.51 -9.15 6.69
N GLU A 152 -8.79 -8.60 7.66
CA GLU A 152 -9.27 -8.31 9.01
C GLU A 152 -9.78 -6.86 9.15
N GLY A 153 -9.53 -6.01 8.15
CA GLY A 153 -9.92 -4.59 8.18
C GLY A 153 -11.44 -4.41 8.24
N ASN A 154 -11.94 -3.62 9.20
CA ASN A 154 -13.37 -3.48 9.54
C ASN A 154 -14.29 -3.12 8.37
N VAL A 155 -13.84 -2.34 7.39
CA VAL A 155 -14.61 -1.96 6.20
C VAL A 155 -14.13 -2.66 4.92
N ALA A 156 -13.09 -3.50 5.02
CA ALA A 156 -12.60 -4.31 3.92
C ALA A 156 -13.14 -5.74 4.04
N GLY A 157 -12.37 -6.68 4.62
CA GLY A 157 -12.81 -8.06 4.82
C GLY A 157 -13.58 -8.30 6.11
N ASN A 158 -13.31 -7.52 7.16
CA ASN A 158 -13.86 -7.66 8.53
C ASN A 158 -13.76 -9.09 9.09
N GLY A 159 -12.73 -9.84 8.69
CA GLY A 159 -12.53 -11.22 9.08
C GLY A 159 -11.98 -11.37 10.50
N ASP A 160 -12.48 -12.33 11.26
CA ASP A 160 -11.85 -12.82 12.48
C ASP A 160 -10.91 -13.99 12.13
N PRO A 161 -9.59 -13.91 12.46
CA PRO A 161 -8.62 -14.95 12.10
C PRO A 161 -9.00 -16.33 12.62
N SER A 162 -9.54 -16.42 13.84
CA SER A 162 -9.92 -17.71 14.45
C SER A 162 -11.11 -18.33 13.74
N LEU A 163 -12.09 -17.50 13.35
CA LEU A 163 -13.26 -17.96 12.59
C LEU A 163 -12.86 -18.38 11.17
N MET A 164 -12.00 -17.62 10.50
CA MET A 164 -11.48 -17.98 9.17
C MET A 164 -10.68 -19.29 9.21
N GLU A 165 -9.79 -19.46 10.19
CA GLU A 165 -9.07 -20.75 10.41
C GLU A 165 -10.05 -21.91 10.62
N MET A 166 -11.06 -21.72 11.45
CA MET A 166 -12.06 -22.76 11.72
C MET A 166 -12.80 -23.15 10.43
N ARG A 167 -13.22 -22.17 9.61
CA ARG A 167 -13.86 -22.45 8.32
C ARG A 167 -12.98 -23.28 7.39
N LEU A 168 -11.68 -22.96 7.30
CA LEU A 168 -10.74 -23.71 6.46
C LEU A 168 -10.48 -25.14 7.01
N ARG A 169 -10.46 -25.32 8.33
CA ARG A 169 -10.23 -26.64 8.98
C ARG A 169 -11.35 -27.64 8.73
N PHE A 170 -12.57 -27.17 8.47
CA PHE A 170 -13.70 -28.04 8.12
C PHE A 170 -13.69 -28.52 6.66
N ILE A 171 -12.63 -28.19 5.90
CA ILE A 171 -12.51 -28.54 4.48
C ILE A 171 -11.26 -29.39 4.29
N PRO A 172 -11.42 -30.72 4.11
CA PRO A 172 -10.29 -31.63 4.02
C PRO A 172 -9.27 -31.28 2.93
N GLU A 173 -9.72 -30.71 1.82
CA GLU A 173 -8.88 -30.29 0.71
C GLU A 173 -7.95 -29.12 1.14
N TYR A 174 -8.43 -28.16 1.92
CA TYR A 174 -7.57 -27.12 2.50
C TYR A 174 -6.60 -27.70 3.51
N VAL A 175 -7.05 -28.57 4.41
CA VAL A 175 -6.15 -29.25 5.37
C VAL A 175 -5.02 -29.97 4.63
N ALA A 176 -5.34 -30.72 3.57
CA ALA A 176 -4.36 -31.41 2.75
C ALA A 176 -3.40 -30.43 2.02
N ALA A 177 -3.92 -29.33 1.47
CA ALA A 177 -3.12 -28.31 0.80
C ALA A 177 -2.15 -27.60 1.76
N PHE A 178 -2.61 -27.22 2.96
CA PHE A 178 -1.75 -26.61 3.98
C PHE A 178 -0.67 -27.55 4.48
N ARG A 179 -1.00 -28.85 4.67
CA ARG A 179 -0.01 -29.88 5.01
C ARG A 179 1.04 -30.03 3.90
N LYS A 180 0.62 -30.09 2.64
CA LYS A 180 1.53 -30.20 1.50
C LYS A 180 2.47 -29.01 1.37
N VAL A 181 1.94 -27.77 1.51
CA VAL A 181 2.68 -26.53 1.26
C VAL A 181 3.55 -26.12 2.44
N PHE A 182 3.05 -26.28 3.67
CA PHE A 182 3.68 -25.72 4.87
C PHE A 182 4.09 -26.78 5.90
N GLY A 183 3.75 -28.06 5.70
CA GLY A 183 4.03 -29.14 6.67
C GLY A 183 3.23 -29.02 7.98
N ILE A 184 2.13 -28.26 8.00
CA ILE A 184 1.30 -28.05 9.20
C ILE A 184 0.04 -28.89 9.14
N GLU A 185 -0.38 -29.41 10.31
CA GLU A 185 -1.53 -30.30 10.41
C GLU A 185 -2.89 -29.60 10.19
N GLN A 186 -2.97 -28.32 10.51
CA GLN A 186 -4.20 -27.55 10.42
C GLN A 186 -3.94 -26.19 9.77
N PRO A 187 -4.86 -25.67 8.93
CA PRO A 187 -4.79 -24.32 8.39
C PRO A 187 -4.58 -23.26 9.48
N ARG A 188 -3.69 -22.31 9.20
CA ARG A 188 -3.44 -21.12 10.02
C ARG A 188 -3.49 -19.88 9.14
N MET A 189 -4.05 -18.79 9.66
CA MET A 189 -4.17 -17.57 8.86
C MET A 189 -2.81 -16.97 8.49
N THR A 190 -1.78 -17.09 9.32
CA THR A 190 -0.42 -16.65 8.95
C THR A 190 0.06 -17.29 7.64
N GLN A 191 -0.11 -18.62 7.51
CA GLN A 191 0.26 -19.36 6.29
C GLN A 191 -0.71 -19.06 5.13
N ALA A 192 -1.98 -18.83 5.41
CA ALA A 192 -2.93 -18.40 4.39
C ALA A 192 -2.51 -17.04 3.76
N TYR A 193 -2.11 -16.08 4.59
CA TYR A 193 -1.61 -14.79 4.11
C TYR A 193 -0.29 -14.90 3.35
N GLN A 194 0.61 -15.79 3.76
CA GLN A 194 1.82 -16.12 3.00
C GLN A 194 1.50 -16.69 1.62
N ALA A 195 0.51 -17.57 1.53
CA ALA A 195 0.08 -18.14 0.25
C ALA A 195 -0.58 -17.09 -0.65
N ILE A 196 -1.45 -16.23 -0.10
CA ILE A 196 -2.06 -15.10 -0.83
C ILE A 196 -0.97 -14.17 -1.35
N ALA A 197 0.03 -13.82 -0.54
CA ALA A 197 1.17 -13.01 -0.96
C ALA A 197 1.98 -13.66 -2.09
N ALA A 198 2.18 -14.98 -2.03
CA ALA A 198 2.85 -15.73 -3.10
C ALA A 198 2.04 -15.67 -4.41
N PHE A 199 0.71 -15.82 -4.35
CA PHE A 199 -0.15 -15.64 -5.52
C PHE A 199 -0.07 -14.23 -6.08
N GLN A 200 -0.16 -13.19 -5.26
CA GLN A 200 -0.06 -11.80 -5.71
C GLN A 200 1.28 -11.51 -6.42
N ARG A 201 2.38 -12.20 -6.06
CA ARG A 201 3.68 -12.08 -6.75
C ARG A 201 3.65 -12.62 -8.18
N THR A 202 2.65 -13.39 -8.58
CA THR A 202 2.47 -13.83 -9.97
C THR A 202 1.69 -12.82 -10.83
N LEU A 203 1.07 -11.82 -10.20
CA LEU A 203 0.26 -10.81 -10.89
C LEU A 203 1.16 -9.66 -11.35
N VAL A 204 1.91 -9.89 -12.40
CA VAL A 204 2.92 -8.94 -12.92
C VAL A 204 2.76 -8.73 -14.42
N SER A 205 3.09 -7.52 -14.87
CA SER A 205 3.11 -7.16 -16.28
C SER A 205 4.17 -7.95 -17.03
N ASP A 206 3.81 -8.54 -18.16
CA ASP A 206 4.74 -9.17 -19.07
C ASP A 206 5.37 -8.10 -19.98
N ALA A 207 6.68 -7.86 -19.82
CA ALA A 207 7.42 -6.86 -20.60
C ALA A 207 7.28 -7.07 -22.14
N LYS A 208 7.04 -8.31 -22.59
CA LYS A 208 6.82 -8.61 -24.02
C LYS A 208 5.47 -8.10 -24.52
N GLN A 209 4.53 -7.83 -23.63
CA GLN A 209 3.21 -7.30 -23.98
C GLN A 209 3.09 -5.79 -23.73
N VAL A 210 4.04 -5.16 -23.02
CA VAL A 210 4.02 -3.71 -22.77
C VAL A 210 4.78 -2.99 -23.90
N PRO A 211 4.11 -2.13 -24.69
CA PRO A 211 4.75 -1.43 -25.81
C PRO A 211 6.01 -0.66 -25.42
N PHE A 212 5.95 0.08 -24.31
CA PHE A 212 7.12 0.82 -23.83
C PHE A 212 8.27 -0.10 -23.42
N ASP A 213 8.01 -1.24 -22.78
CA ASP A 213 9.07 -2.17 -22.39
C ASP A 213 9.72 -2.81 -23.62
N ARG A 214 8.94 -3.18 -24.65
CA ARG A 214 9.50 -3.63 -25.96
C ARG A 214 10.39 -2.58 -26.58
N TYR A 215 9.96 -1.32 -26.59
CA TYR A 215 10.78 -0.21 -27.06
C TYR A 215 12.09 -0.08 -26.27
N ALA A 216 12.03 -0.12 -24.94
CA ALA A 216 13.20 -0.05 -24.07
C ALA A 216 14.16 -1.26 -24.25
N MET A 217 13.65 -2.41 -24.69
CA MET A 217 14.43 -3.60 -25.03
C MET A 217 14.98 -3.59 -26.47
N GLY A 218 14.76 -2.52 -27.25
CA GLY A 218 15.33 -2.33 -28.58
C GLY A 218 14.37 -2.46 -29.77
N ASP A 219 13.09 -2.73 -29.54
CA ASP A 219 12.08 -2.68 -30.61
C ASP A 219 11.69 -1.24 -30.93
N GLY A 220 12.43 -0.59 -31.81
CA GLY A 220 12.19 0.80 -32.21
C GLY A 220 10.82 1.07 -32.85
N LYS A 221 10.05 0.03 -33.20
CA LYS A 221 8.71 0.14 -33.79
C LYS A 221 7.58 -0.09 -32.78
N ALA A 222 7.90 -0.43 -31.54
CA ALA A 222 6.90 -0.75 -30.51
C ALA A 222 6.06 0.46 -30.08
N LEU A 223 6.56 1.68 -30.26
CA LEU A 223 5.84 2.92 -30.00
C LEU A 223 5.49 3.64 -31.30
N ASN A 224 4.26 4.15 -31.40
CA ASN A 224 3.88 5.04 -32.50
C ASN A 224 4.36 6.49 -32.27
N GLU A 225 4.22 7.36 -33.27
CA GLU A 225 4.71 8.74 -33.23
C GLU A 225 4.08 9.55 -32.07
N SER A 226 2.80 9.39 -31.77
CA SER A 226 2.13 10.07 -30.65
C SER A 226 2.71 9.63 -29.31
N GLN A 227 2.90 8.33 -29.12
CA GLN A 227 3.52 7.76 -27.93
C GLN A 227 4.97 8.21 -27.76
N MET A 228 5.73 8.33 -28.86
CA MET A 228 7.10 8.86 -28.83
C MET A 228 7.15 10.33 -28.40
N ARG A 229 6.24 11.19 -28.94
CA ARG A 229 6.15 12.59 -28.49
C ARG A 229 5.70 12.67 -27.02
N GLY A 230 4.74 11.83 -26.61
CA GLY A 230 4.29 11.72 -25.21
C GLY A 230 5.42 11.33 -24.26
N MET A 231 6.27 10.38 -24.65
CA MET A 231 7.47 10.01 -23.91
C MET A 231 8.44 11.17 -23.73
N GLN A 232 8.64 11.98 -24.77
CA GLN A 232 9.48 13.18 -24.67
C GLN A 232 8.90 14.21 -23.70
N LEU A 233 7.57 14.43 -23.75
CA LEU A 233 6.86 15.30 -22.81
C LEU A 233 6.97 14.79 -21.37
N TYR A 234 6.76 13.51 -21.16
CA TYR A 234 6.86 12.83 -19.87
C TYR A 234 8.23 13.03 -19.20
N ASN A 235 9.30 12.89 -19.98
CA ASN A 235 10.67 13.06 -19.50
C ASN A 235 11.11 14.55 -19.42
N GLY A 236 10.45 15.43 -20.17
CA GLY A 236 10.83 16.83 -20.35
C GLY A 236 9.79 17.80 -19.77
N LYS A 237 9.02 18.46 -20.65
CA LYS A 237 8.12 19.58 -20.32
C LYS A 237 7.11 19.25 -19.21
N ALA A 238 6.51 18.06 -19.25
CA ALA A 238 5.54 17.64 -18.24
C ALA A 238 6.19 17.19 -16.93
N GLY A 239 7.46 16.74 -16.94
CA GLY A 239 8.24 16.40 -15.75
C GLY A 239 7.70 15.22 -14.93
N CYS A 240 6.86 14.35 -15.51
CA CYS A 240 6.27 13.21 -14.82
C CYS A 240 7.31 12.26 -14.25
N ILE A 241 8.47 12.14 -14.93
CA ILE A 241 9.61 11.33 -14.51
C ILE A 241 10.18 11.73 -13.12
N LEU A 242 9.91 12.94 -12.63
CA LEU A 242 10.41 13.39 -11.33
C LEU A 242 9.84 12.60 -10.16
N CYS A 243 8.61 12.08 -10.31
CA CYS A 243 7.93 11.25 -9.32
C CYS A 243 7.67 9.83 -9.85
N HIS A 244 7.32 9.70 -11.12
CA HIS A 244 6.99 8.43 -11.75
C HIS A 244 8.18 7.89 -12.53
N ASN A 245 9.20 7.40 -11.82
CA ASN A 245 10.48 6.94 -12.38
C ASN A 245 10.77 5.48 -12.04
N GLY A 246 11.87 4.96 -12.61
CA GLY A 246 12.28 3.57 -12.44
C GLY A 246 11.34 2.55 -13.10
N PRO A 247 11.65 1.25 -13.02
CA PRO A 247 10.87 0.19 -13.69
C PRO A 247 9.40 0.12 -13.27
N LEU A 248 9.08 0.49 -12.02
CA LEU A 248 7.70 0.53 -11.53
C LEU A 248 6.95 1.79 -11.97
N ALA A 249 7.60 2.76 -12.60
CA ALA A 249 7.06 4.09 -12.87
C ALA A 249 6.51 4.75 -11.58
N SER A 250 7.28 4.69 -10.49
CA SER A 250 6.98 5.24 -9.17
C SER A 250 8.24 5.41 -8.35
N ASP A 251 8.47 6.59 -7.78
CA ASP A 251 9.52 6.84 -6.81
C ASP A 251 9.19 6.29 -5.41
N GLN A 252 7.97 5.77 -5.23
CA GLN A 252 7.41 5.23 -4.00
C GLN A 252 7.43 6.22 -2.81
N LYS A 253 7.63 7.52 -3.10
CA LYS A 253 7.54 8.60 -2.11
C LYS A 253 6.12 9.09 -1.96
N PHE A 254 5.94 10.10 -1.12
CA PHE A 254 4.64 10.64 -0.77
C PHE A 254 4.53 12.11 -1.15
N HIS A 255 3.48 12.47 -1.88
CA HIS A 255 3.24 13.82 -2.37
C HIS A 255 1.80 14.25 -2.11
N ALA A 256 1.63 15.52 -1.76
CA ALA A 256 0.33 16.16 -1.69
C ALA A 256 0.06 16.90 -3.01
N LEU A 257 -1.01 16.54 -3.69
CA LEU A 257 -1.35 17.03 -5.03
C LEU A 257 -2.64 17.87 -5.03
N GLY A 258 -3.44 17.81 -3.96
CA GLY A 258 -4.76 18.43 -3.91
C GLY A 258 -5.76 17.75 -4.85
N VAL A 259 -5.72 16.40 -4.91
CA VAL A 259 -6.73 15.63 -5.64
C VAL A 259 -8.10 15.94 -5.02
N PRO A 260 -9.14 16.21 -5.81
CA PRO A 260 -10.48 16.46 -5.29
C PRO A 260 -11.00 15.29 -4.44
N ASP A 261 -11.74 15.62 -3.39
CA ASP A 261 -12.43 14.58 -2.61
C ASP A 261 -13.60 14.01 -3.41
N ASN A 262 -13.89 12.74 -3.16
CA ASN A 262 -15.05 12.09 -3.75
C ASN A 262 -16.34 12.58 -3.06
N GLU A 263 -17.34 13.01 -3.85
CA GLU A 263 -18.60 13.54 -3.32
C GLU A 263 -19.39 12.49 -2.55
N ALA A 264 -19.34 11.22 -2.95
CA ALA A 264 -20.03 10.17 -2.20
C ALA A 264 -19.43 9.98 -0.79
N PHE A 265 -18.13 10.19 -0.61
CA PHE A 265 -17.51 10.19 0.71
C PHE A 265 -17.84 11.48 1.49
N LYS A 266 -17.74 12.65 0.86
CA LYS A 266 -18.02 13.95 1.49
C LYS A 266 -19.46 14.07 2.02
N THR A 267 -20.41 13.48 1.31
CA THR A 267 -21.84 13.55 1.65
C THR A 267 -22.31 12.36 2.48
N SER A 268 -21.46 11.40 2.84
CA SER A 268 -21.77 10.24 3.66
C SER A 268 -21.32 10.39 5.11
N PRO A 269 -22.16 10.81 6.05
CA PRO A 269 -21.79 10.93 7.47
C PRO A 269 -21.29 9.61 8.06
N LEU A 270 -21.90 8.48 7.65
CA LEU A 270 -21.50 7.15 8.13
C LEU A 270 -20.09 6.78 7.66
N ALA A 271 -19.76 6.98 6.39
CA ALA A 271 -18.42 6.72 5.89
C ALA A 271 -17.35 7.60 6.56
N GLN A 272 -17.67 8.88 6.78
CA GLN A 272 -16.78 9.82 7.46
C GLN A 272 -16.54 9.46 8.92
N ILE A 273 -17.60 9.14 9.69
CA ILE A 273 -17.42 8.79 11.10
C ILE A 273 -16.69 7.46 11.24
N THR A 274 -16.97 6.48 10.38
CA THR A 274 -16.27 5.19 10.35
C THR A 274 -14.79 5.38 10.05
N HIS A 275 -14.46 6.19 9.05
CA HIS A 275 -13.09 6.53 8.72
C HIS A 275 -12.37 7.19 9.90
N ARG A 276 -12.94 8.24 10.47
CA ARG A 276 -12.36 8.96 11.61
C ARG A 276 -12.17 8.07 12.84
N TRP A 277 -13.14 7.22 13.11
CA TRP A 277 -13.05 6.25 14.21
C TRP A 277 -11.92 5.25 14.03
N GLN A 278 -11.77 4.69 12.84
CA GLN A 278 -10.64 3.78 12.56
C GLN A 278 -9.28 4.46 12.71
N GLN A 279 -9.15 5.71 12.30
CA GLN A 279 -7.91 6.46 12.48
C GLN A 279 -7.65 6.79 13.97
N TYR A 280 -8.70 7.12 14.71
CA TYR A 280 -8.61 7.34 16.16
C TYR A 280 -8.13 6.08 16.90
N GLN A 281 -8.66 4.92 16.57
CA GLN A 281 -8.21 3.63 17.12
C GLN A 281 -6.73 3.35 16.83
N LYS A 282 -6.20 3.90 15.74
CA LYS A 282 -4.77 3.82 15.37
C LYS A 282 -3.91 4.95 15.99
N GLY A 283 -4.43 5.63 17.01
CA GLY A 283 -3.70 6.65 17.78
C GLY A 283 -3.64 8.03 17.12
N VAL A 284 -4.55 8.35 16.21
CA VAL A 284 -4.72 9.73 15.73
C VAL A 284 -5.40 10.57 16.83
N PRO A 285 -4.98 11.82 17.11
CA PRO A 285 -5.56 12.64 18.16
C PRO A 285 -7.07 12.83 18.04
N GLU A 286 -7.78 12.96 19.17
CA GLU A 286 -9.22 13.12 19.27
C GLU A 286 -9.75 14.30 18.45
N ALA A 287 -9.00 15.41 18.36
CA ALA A 287 -9.36 16.55 17.53
C ALA A 287 -9.61 16.17 16.07
N ASN A 288 -8.81 15.22 15.52
CA ASN A 288 -9.03 14.73 14.16
C ASN A 288 -10.29 13.86 14.04
N TYR A 289 -10.63 13.09 15.08
CA TYR A 289 -11.88 12.34 15.13
C TYR A 289 -13.10 13.27 15.12
N ARG A 290 -13.03 14.40 15.82
CA ARG A 290 -14.12 15.37 15.89
C ARG A 290 -14.30 16.17 14.59
N ASP A 291 -13.18 16.68 14.03
CA ASP A 291 -13.22 17.80 13.07
C ASP A 291 -12.55 17.53 11.72
N ALA A 292 -12.01 16.34 11.47
CA ALA A 292 -11.34 16.04 10.22
C ALA A 292 -12.29 15.40 9.19
N PRO A 293 -12.93 16.19 8.32
CA PRO A 293 -13.91 15.65 7.36
C PRO A 293 -13.25 14.90 6.20
N LEU A 294 -11.94 15.07 5.97
CA LEU A 294 -11.24 14.60 4.78
C LEU A 294 -10.15 13.60 5.12
N ASP A 295 -9.77 12.79 4.12
CA ASP A 295 -8.65 11.85 4.22
C ASP A 295 -7.32 12.60 4.29
N ARG A 296 -6.54 12.38 5.34
CA ARG A 296 -5.24 13.03 5.57
C ARG A 296 -4.04 12.22 5.10
N GLY A 297 -4.25 11.08 4.46
CA GLY A 297 -3.21 10.26 3.84
C GLY A 297 -2.11 9.81 4.82
N LEU A 298 -0.86 10.06 4.46
CA LEU A 298 0.33 9.65 5.23
C LEU A 298 0.34 10.15 6.68
N TYR A 299 -0.34 11.26 6.98
CA TYR A 299 -0.49 11.75 8.35
C TYR A 299 -1.01 10.68 9.31
N TYR A 300 -1.90 9.79 8.84
CA TYR A 300 -2.43 8.73 9.69
C TYR A 300 -1.38 7.67 10.10
N VAL A 301 -0.27 7.60 9.37
CA VAL A 301 0.86 6.73 9.70
C VAL A 301 1.87 7.46 10.58
N THR A 302 2.28 8.68 10.18
CA THR A 302 3.40 9.39 10.80
C THR A 302 3.00 10.29 11.96
N LYS A 303 1.74 10.72 12.04
CA LYS A 303 1.21 11.75 12.96
C LYS A 303 1.88 13.13 12.79
N ASN A 304 2.68 13.31 11.74
CA ASN A 304 3.37 14.56 11.44
C ASN A 304 2.47 15.49 10.61
N PRO A 305 2.16 16.72 11.06
CA PRO A 305 1.33 17.67 10.30
C PRO A 305 1.86 18.00 8.90
N LYS A 306 3.16 17.89 8.68
CA LYS A 306 3.77 18.08 7.36
C LYS A 306 3.41 16.98 6.35
N ASP A 307 2.78 15.90 6.81
CA ASP A 307 2.40 14.76 5.97
C ASP A 307 0.89 14.72 5.66
N ILE A 308 0.13 15.72 6.11
CA ILE A 308 -1.29 15.87 5.78
C ILE A 308 -1.45 16.02 4.25
N GLY A 309 -2.35 15.22 3.70
CA GLY A 309 -2.71 15.23 2.27
C GLY A 309 -1.69 14.56 1.35
N LYS A 310 -0.65 13.94 1.90
CA LYS A 310 0.32 13.19 1.11
C LYS A 310 -0.13 11.74 0.92
N PHE A 311 -0.02 11.27 -0.33
CA PHE A 311 -0.27 9.88 -0.71
C PHE A 311 0.93 9.33 -1.47
N ARG A 312 1.10 8.02 -1.41
CA ARG A 312 2.20 7.34 -2.12
C ARG A 312 2.03 7.52 -3.63
N THR A 313 3.12 7.81 -4.32
CA THR A 313 3.17 7.81 -5.79
C THR A 313 2.76 6.44 -6.30
N PRO A 314 1.61 6.28 -7.00
CA PRO A 314 1.22 5.01 -7.58
C PRO A 314 2.09 4.68 -8.81
N SER A 315 2.13 3.40 -9.20
CA SER A 315 2.65 3.00 -10.50
C SER A 315 1.79 3.57 -11.62
N LEU A 316 2.42 3.91 -12.73
CA LEU A 316 1.70 4.23 -13.98
C LEU A 316 1.59 3.03 -14.92
N ARG A 317 1.95 1.83 -14.45
CA ARG A 317 1.74 0.61 -15.24
C ARG A 317 0.28 0.20 -15.20
N GLU A 318 -0.21 -0.36 -16.30
CA GLU A 318 -1.57 -0.91 -16.46
C GLU A 318 -2.71 0.11 -16.35
N LEU A 319 -2.43 1.41 -16.51
CA LEU A 319 -3.45 2.46 -16.41
C LEU A 319 -4.62 2.26 -17.39
N LYS A 320 -4.38 1.68 -18.56
CA LYS A 320 -5.41 1.37 -19.55
C LYS A 320 -6.58 0.54 -18.99
N TYR A 321 -6.35 -0.22 -17.91
CA TYR A 321 -7.31 -1.16 -17.35
C TYR A 321 -7.77 -0.82 -15.94
N THR A 322 -7.24 0.24 -15.32
CA THR A 322 -7.37 0.50 -13.87
C THR A 322 -8.10 1.80 -13.54
N ALA A 323 -8.89 2.33 -14.47
CA ALA A 323 -9.82 3.43 -14.15
C ALA A 323 -10.87 2.97 -13.12
N PRO A 324 -11.40 3.90 -12.29
CA PRO A 324 -11.08 5.32 -12.20
C PRO A 324 -9.79 5.60 -11.43
N TYR A 325 -9.21 6.77 -11.62
CA TYR A 325 -7.88 7.13 -11.15
C TYR A 325 -7.91 7.98 -9.88
N MET A 326 -6.72 8.07 -9.25
CA MET A 326 -6.43 8.71 -7.96
C MET A 326 -6.98 7.92 -6.76
N HIS A 327 -6.53 8.32 -5.57
CA HIS A 327 -6.96 7.64 -4.33
C HIS A 327 -8.46 7.84 -4.01
N THR A 328 -9.08 8.81 -4.65
CA THR A 328 -10.52 9.14 -4.54
C THR A 328 -11.34 8.65 -5.73
N GLY A 329 -10.72 8.09 -6.77
CA GLY A 329 -11.41 7.57 -7.95
C GLY A 329 -12.15 8.63 -8.78
N VAL A 330 -11.77 9.90 -8.70
CA VAL A 330 -12.55 11.03 -9.27
C VAL A 330 -12.28 11.29 -10.75
N PHE A 331 -11.34 10.62 -11.39
CA PHE A 331 -11.05 10.76 -12.81
C PHE A 331 -11.23 9.44 -13.54
N TYR A 332 -11.97 9.47 -14.63
CA TYR A 332 -12.31 8.28 -15.41
C TYR A 332 -11.45 8.08 -16.64
N THR A 333 -10.80 9.15 -17.11
CA THR A 333 -9.94 9.12 -18.30
C THR A 333 -8.53 9.63 -17.98
N LEU A 334 -7.56 9.21 -18.78
CA LEU A 334 -6.18 9.71 -18.67
C LEU A 334 -6.08 11.20 -19.05
N GLU A 335 -6.95 11.65 -19.95
CA GLU A 335 -7.06 13.06 -20.32
C GLU A 335 -7.46 13.93 -19.11
N GLU A 336 -8.43 13.50 -18.30
CA GLU A 336 -8.82 14.19 -17.06
C GLU A 336 -7.65 14.24 -16.06
N VAL A 337 -6.89 13.16 -15.94
CA VAL A 337 -5.67 13.11 -15.11
C VAL A 337 -4.62 14.09 -15.64
N VAL A 338 -4.36 14.10 -16.94
CA VAL A 338 -3.41 15.03 -17.57
C VAL A 338 -3.87 16.47 -17.39
N ASP A 339 -5.16 16.77 -17.54
CA ASP A 339 -5.74 18.08 -17.31
C ASP A 339 -5.59 18.54 -15.85
N PHE A 340 -5.74 17.64 -14.89
CA PHE A 340 -5.48 17.93 -13.48
C PHE A 340 -4.02 18.35 -13.25
N TYR A 341 -3.06 17.63 -13.81
CA TYR A 341 -1.65 17.99 -13.70
C TYR A 341 -1.30 19.23 -14.52
N ASP A 342 -1.91 19.43 -15.68
CA ASP A 342 -1.68 20.64 -16.51
C ASP A 342 -2.08 21.92 -15.79
N ARG A 343 -3.14 21.89 -14.97
CA ARG A 343 -3.52 22.99 -14.09
C ARG A 343 -2.60 23.17 -12.87
N GLY A 344 -1.66 22.25 -12.67
CA GLY A 344 -0.76 22.24 -11.50
C GLY A 344 -1.41 21.63 -10.25
N GLY A 345 -2.32 20.65 -10.41
CA GLY A 345 -3.02 20.03 -9.30
C GLY A 345 -4.07 20.91 -8.65
N GLY A 346 -4.56 20.51 -7.47
CA GLY A 346 -5.49 21.28 -6.65
C GLY A 346 -4.81 21.97 -5.45
N ASP A 347 -5.63 22.63 -4.63
CA ASP A 347 -5.17 23.25 -3.40
C ASP A 347 -5.13 22.24 -2.26
N THR A 348 -4.04 22.24 -1.53
CA THR A 348 -3.86 21.37 -0.36
C THR A 348 -2.75 21.89 0.55
N PRO A 349 -2.84 21.71 1.86
CA PRO A 349 -1.70 21.90 2.74
C PRO A 349 -0.52 21.02 2.29
N ASN A 350 0.71 21.51 2.47
CA ASN A 350 1.93 20.76 2.13
C ASN A 350 2.04 20.34 0.64
N LYS A 351 1.40 21.07 -0.27
CA LYS A 351 1.46 20.80 -1.71
C LYS A 351 2.89 20.60 -2.18
N SER A 352 3.08 19.56 -3.00
CA SER A 352 4.39 19.27 -3.57
C SER A 352 4.89 20.43 -4.46
N PRO A 353 6.10 20.95 -4.25
CA PRO A 353 6.66 22.02 -5.08
C PRO A 353 7.00 21.55 -6.51
N LEU A 354 6.96 20.24 -6.75
CA LEU A 354 7.18 19.67 -8.08
C LEU A 354 5.95 19.77 -8.98
N VAL A 355 4.75 19.98 -8.40
CA VAL A 355 3.49 20.08 -9.14
C VAL A 355 3.20 21.54 -9.44
N LYS A 356 3.30 21.91 -10.71
CA LYS A 356 3.13 23.28 -11.24
C LYS A 356 2.34 23.21 -12.55
N PRO A 357 1.67 24.31 -12.97
CA PRO A 357 1.05 24.36 -14.28
C PRO A 357 2.05 24.06 -15.39
N LEU A 358 1.63 23.23 -16.35
CA LEU A 358 2.51 22.70 -17.40
C LEU A 358 2.36 23.46 -18.73
N ALA A 359 1.24 24.14 -18.95
CA ALA A 359 0.88 24.86 -20.17
C ALA A 359 0.99 23.94 -21.42
N LEU A 360 0.35 22.77 -21.38
CA LEU A 360 0.32 21.82 -22.48
C LEU A 360 -0.72 22.26 -23.52
N SER A 361 -0.38 22.14 -24.80
CA SER A 361 -1.35 22.25 -25.90
C SER A 361 -2.29 21.02 -25.90
N ALA A 362 -3.41 21.14 -26.60
CA ALA A 362 -4.36 20.02 -26.76
C ALA A 362 -3.70 18.78 -27.39
N GLN A 363 -2.76 18.96 -28.33
CA GLN A 363 -2.04 17.85 -28.93
C GLN A 363 -1.05 17.22 -27.95
N GLU A 364 -0.31 18.02 -27.18
CA GLU A 364 0.62 17.51 -26.14
C GLU A 364 -0.10 16.69 -25.07
N LYS A 365 -1.33 17.08 -24.68
CA LYS A 365 -2.16 16.30 -23.74
C LYS A 365 -2.52 14.93 -24.31
N LYS A 366 -2.96 14.86 -25.57
CA LYS A 366 -3.25 13.60 -26.28
C LYS A 366 -2.00 12.72 -26.41
N ASP A 367 -0.86 13.30 -26.78
CA ASP A 367 0.38 12.56 -26.91
C ASP A 367 0.84 11.99 -25.56
N LEU A 368 0.70 12.77 -24.49
CA LEU A 368 1.03 12.31 -23.14
C LEU A 368 0.11 11.18 -22.68
N ALA A 369 -1.21 11.30 -22.88
CA ALA A 369 -2.16 10.23 -22.56
C ALA A 369 -1.86 8.96 -23.35
N ALA A 370 -1.56 9.07 -24.65
CA ALA A 370 -1.16 7.93 -25.48
C ALA A 370 0.12 7.24 -24.98
N PHE A 371 1.09 8.00 -24.46
CA PHE A 371 2.28 7.42 -23.84
C PHE A 371 1.96 6.70 -22.51
N LEU A 372 1.09 7.26 -21.67
CA LEU A 372 0.66 6.61 -20.44
C LEU A 372 -0.02 5.26 -20.70
N GLU A 373 -0.83 5.15 -21.77
CA GLU A 373 -1.40 3.87 -22.19
C GLU A 373 -0.33 2.86 -22.64
N ALA A 374 0.77 3.32 -23.25
CA ALA A 374 1.86 2.45 -23.68
C ALA A 374 2.65 1.79 -22.53
N LEU A 375 2.41 2.20 -21.31
CA LEU A 375 2.93 1.55 -20.09
C LEU A 375 2.07 0.36 -19.63
N SER A 376 1.01 0.03 -20.36
CA SER A 376 0.12 -1.09 -20.09
C SER A 376 0.35 -2.22 -21.11
N MET A 377 0.07 -3.45 -20.71
CA MET A 377 0.09 -4.60 -21.61
C MET A 377 -0.90 -4.41 -22.78
N ASP A 378 -0.64 -5.03 -23.93
CA ASP A 378 -1.54 -5.02 -25.09
C ASP A 378 -2.91 -5.64 -24.75
N LYS A 379 -2.92 -6.65 -23.85
CA LYS A 379 -4.12 -7.31 -23.36
C LYS A 379 -4.12 -7.33 -21.82
N PRO A 380 -5.29 -7.19 -21.18
CA PRO A 380 -5.38 -7.27 -19.73
C PRO A 380 -4.99 -8.66 -19.22
N LEU A 381 -4.42 -8.74 -18.04
CA LEU A 381 -4.16 -10.00 -17.34
C LEU A 381 -5.48 -10.55 -16.78
N LEU A 382 -6.14 -11.39 -17.57
CA LEU A 382 -7.38 -12.05 -17.16
C LEU A 382 -7.07 -13.37 -16.45
N MET A 383 -7.95 -13.75 -15.53
CA MET A 383 -7.86 -15.01 -14.79
C MET A 383 -9.25 -15.46 -14.38
N ASP A 384 -9.55 -16.73 -14.66
CA ASP A 384 -10.78 -17.34 -14.17
C ASP A 384 -10.66 -17.71 -12.70
N ALA A 385 -11.79 -17.65 -11.99
CA ALA A 385 -11.88 -18.13 -10.63
C ALA A 385 -11.52 -19.63 -10.57
N PRO A 386 -10.68 -20.06 -9.65
CA PRO A 386 -10.37 -21.48 -9.49
C PRO A 386 -11.60 -22.22 -8.93
N PRO A 387 -11.73 -23.54 -9.18
CA PRO A 387 -12.70 -24.36 -8.47
C PRO A 387 -12.37 -24.32 -6.96
N LEU A 388 -13.34 -23.95 -6.15
CA LEU A 388 -13.18 -23.88 -4.70
C LEU A 388 -13.76 -25.14 -4.04
N PRO A 389 -13.09 -25.72 -3.04
CA PRO A 389 -13.60 -26.89 -2.34
C PRO A 389 -14.88 -26.54 -1.56
N ALA A 390 -15.84 -27.43 -1.56
CA ALA A 390 -17.10 -27.30 -0.84
C ALA A 390 -16.98 -27.77 0.63
N TYR A 391 -17.85 -27.25 1.50
CA TYR A 391 -18.00 -27.87 2.82
C TYR A 391 -18.47 -29.31 2.67
N GLN A 392 -17.80 -30.23 3.36
CA GLN A 392 -18.30 -31.61 3.45
C GLN A 392 -19.49 -31.62 4.41
N PRO A 393 -20.63 -32.24 4.04
CA PRO A 393 -21.72 -32.41 4.99
C PRO A 393 -21.22 -33.27 6.17
N LEU A 394 -21.56 -32.83 7.39
CA LEU A 394 -21.31 -33.63 8.57
C LEU A 394 -22.04 -34.98 8.36
N ARG A 395 -21.27 -36.07 8.26
CA ARG A 395 -21.87 -37.39 8.27
C ARG A 395 -22.55 -37.57 9.65
N ARG A 396 -23.88 -37.65 9.63
CA ARG A 396 -24.67 -37.92 10.83
C ARG A 396 -24.42 -39.36 11.27
#